data_465f0ce32e65bac25a1f3afac714851a
#
_entry.id   465f0ce32e65bac25a1f3afac714851a
#
_cell.length_a   1.000
_cell.length_b   1.000
_cell.length_c   1.000
_cell.angle_alpha   90.00
_cell.angle_beta   90.00
_cell.angle_gamma   90.00
#
_symmetry.space_group_name_H-M   'P 1'
#
loop_
_entity.id
_entity.type
_entity.pdbx_description
1 polymer ?
#
loop_
_entity_poly.entity_id
_entity_poly.type
_entity_poly.pdbx_seq_one_letter_code
_entity_poly.pdbx_strand_id
1 'polypeptide(L)'
;HFFVQNRLSVKLLARIGVTDNVTVTGDTRFDRVIDIRRAARPLPLVERFAQGHTVLVAGSTWAPDEEILLDYVNRREDLRLVIAPHVVSAGHLKEIESRITRRCVRYSEATEDNVGDYDVLIVDSYGLLSSIYRYGSVAYVGGGFGVGIHNVPEAAVYGVPVIIGPNNKKFTEAQALLANGGCREITSAADFDKLLDDYLAHPAHAASAGAEAGNYIAEHAGATDKIYRHIFG
;
A
#
# COMPACT_ATOMS: atom_id res chain seq x y z
N HIS A 1 32.92 1.82 4.75
CA HIS A 1 32.22 0.65 4.21
C HIS A 1 30.86 1.04 3.61
N PHE A 2 30.49 0.45 2.48
CA PHE A 2 29.22 0.70 1.80
C PHE A 2 28.30 -0.51 1.96
N PHE A 3 27.13 -0.29 2.55
CA PHE A 3 26.05 -1.28 2.62
C PHE A 3 25.03 -0.95 1.55
N VAL A 4 24.80 -1.86 0.63
CA VAL A 4 23.97 -1.61 -0.55
C VAL A 4 22.81 -2.58 -0.65
N GLN A 5 21.74 -2.13 -1.28
CA GLN A 5 20.50 -2.89 -1.38
C GLN A 5 20.62 -4.14 -2.28
N ASN A 6 21.38 -4.05 -3.37
CA ASN A 6 21.42 -5.09 -4.39
C ASN A 6 22.75 -5.06 -5.19
N ARG A 7 22.92 -6.08 -6.05
CA ARG A 7 24.11 -6.22 -6.92
C ARG A 7 24.22 -5.11 -7.99
N LEU A 8 23.11 -4.47 -8.38
CA LEU A 8 23.17 -3.34 -9.31
C LEU A 8 23.89 -2.15 -8.65
N SER A 9 23.60 -1.88 -7.40
CA SER A 9 24.28 -0.85 -6.61
C SER A 9 25.80 -1.09 -6.52
N VAL A 10 26.24 -2.36 -6.36
CA VAL A 10 27.67 -2.73 -6.42
C VAL A 10 28.28 -2.34 -7.77
N LYS A 11 27.60 -2.70 -8.87
CA LYS A 11 28.06 -2.37 -10.23
C LYS A 11 28.13 -0.84 -10.47
N LEU A 12 27.21 -0.07 -9.90
CA LEU A 12 27.22 1.39 -10.02
C LEU A 12 28.39 1.99 -9.23
N LEU A 13 28.66 1.52 -8.02
CA LEU A 13 29.81 1.94 -7.23
C LEU A 13 31.15 1.61 -7.93
N ALA A 14 31.25 0.44 -8.53
CA ALA A 14 32.44 0.04 -9.29
C ALA A 14 32.75 1.00 -10.48
N ARG A 15 31.71 1.58 -11.13
CA ARG A 15 31.90 2.55 -12.21
C ARG A 15 32.58 3.85 -11.77
N ILE A 16 32.48 4.19 -10.49
CA ILE A 16 33.14 5.36 -9.88
C ILE A 16 34.39 4.99 -9.07
N GLY A 17 34.89 3.76 -9.28
CA GLY A 17 36.15 3.30 -8.67
C GLY A 17 36.01 2.72 -7.27
N VAL A 18 34.81 2.54 -6.75
CA VAL A 18 34.55 1.91 -5.44
C VAL A 18 34.30 0.41 -5.65
N THR A 19 35.35 -0.39 -5.45
CA THR A 19 35.32 -1.85 -5.63
C THR A 19 35.47 -2.62 -4.33
N ASP A 20 36.08 -1.99 -3.33
CA ASP A 20 36.33 -2.58 -2.02
C ASP A 20 35.36 -2.06 -0.96
N ASN A 21 35.24 -2.79 0.14
CA ASN A 21 34.40 -2.40 1.27
C ASN A 21 32.92 -2.19 0.89
N VAL A 22 32.38 -3.04 0.01
CA VAL A 22 31.00 -3.02 -0.42
C VAL A 22 30.32 -4.35 -0.07
N THR A 23 29.25 -4.29 0.71
CA THR A 23 28.46 -5.47 1.10
C THR A 23 27.00 -5.31 0.69
N VAL A 24 26.45 -6.33 0.04
CA VAL A 24 25.01 -6.38 -0.26
C VAL A 24 24.27 -6.87 0.99
N THR A 25 23.50 -6.00 1.60
CA THR A 25 22.73 -6.30 2.83
C THR A 25 21.25 -6.47 2.58
N GLY A 26 20.70 -5.88 1.53
CA GLY A 26 19.28 -5.76 1.26
C GLY A 26 18.74 -4.36 1.58
N ASP A 27 17.43 -4.23 1.60
CA ASP A 27 16.74 -2.97 1.81
C ASP A 27 16.18 -2.88 3.24
N THR A 28 16.69 -1.95 4.03
CA THR A 28 16.25 -1.73 5.43
C THR A 28 14.80 -1.26 5.54
N ARG A 29 14.17 -0.83 4.44
CA ARG A 29 12.74 -0.48 4.41
C ARG A 29 11.86 -1.69 4.71
N PHE A 30 12.29 -2.91 4.34
CA PHE A 30 11.55 -4.15 4.67
C PHE A 30 11.57 -4.43 6.16
N ASP A 31 12.73 -4.25 6.82
CA ASP A 31 12.82 -4.39 8.28
C ASP A 31 11.90 -3.38 8.97
N ARG A 32 11.94 -2.12 8.51
CA ARG A 32 11.12 -1.05 9.07
C ARG A 32 9.62 -1.34 8.97
N VAL A 33 9.10 -1.80 7.83
CA VAL A 33 7.66 -2.08 7.70
C VAL A 33 7.24 -3.28 8.53
N ILE A 34 8.12 -4.26 8.73
CA ILE A 34 7.88 -5.39 9.65
C ILE A 34 7.79 -4.88 11.09
N ASP A 35 8.69 -3.99 11.51
CA ASP A 35 8.68 -3.43 12.86
C ASP A 35 7.44 -2.56 13.09
N ILE A 36 7.05 -1.73 12.10
CA ILE A 36 5.80 -0.96 12.15
C ILE A 36 4.60 -1.91 12.31
N ARG A 37 4.54 -3.00 11.51
CA ARG A 37 3.47 -4.00 11.63
C ARG A 37 3.42 -4.64 13.01
N ARG A 38 4.58 -4.99 13.59
CA ARG A 38 4.68 -5.60 14.93
C ARG A 38 4.25 -4.64 16.03
N ALA A 39 4.59 -3.35 15.88
CA ALA A 39 4.26 -2.30 16.84
C ALA A 39 2.85 -1.70 16.62
N ALA A 40 2.18 -2.03 15.51
CA ALA A 40 0.89 -1.47 15.15
C ALA A 40 -0.17 -1.80 16.21
N ARG A 41 -0.77 -0.76 16.78
CA ARG A 41 -1.90 -0.89 17.71
C ARG A 41 -3.19 -1.15 16.93
N PRO A 42 -4.16 -1.84 17.51
CA PRO A 42 -5.50 -1.93 16.96
C PRO A 42 -6.10 -0.52 16.73
N LEU A 43 -6.87 -0.40 15.65
CA LEU A 43 -7.64 0.81 15.33
C LEU A 43 -9.13 0.44 15.38
N PRO A 44 -9.78 0.50 16.57
CA PRO A 44 -11.13 -0.03 16.78
C PRO A 44 -12.15 0.53 15.79
N LEU A 45 -12.04 1.83 15.47
CA LEU A 45 -12.90 2.48 14.49
C LEU A 45 -12.78 1.84 13.09
N VAL A 46 -11.55 1.60 12.62
CA VAL A 46 -11.32 0.97 11.30
C VAL A 46 -11.71 -0.50 11.33
N GLU A 47 -11.44 -1.20 12.44
CA GLU A 47 -11.87 -2.57 12.65
C GLU A 47 -13.39 -2.72 12.57
N ARG A 48 -14.12 -1.82 13.24
CA ARG A 48 -15.58 -1.77 13.20
C ARG A 48 -16.09 -1.45 11.79
N PHE A 49 -15.45 -0.52 11.09
CA PHE A 49 -15.77 -0.21 9.69
C PHE A 49 -15.59 -1.41 8.77
N ALA A 50 -14.52 -2.18 8.95
CA ALA A 50 -14.19 -3.33 8.10
C ALA A 50 -15.00 -4.60 8.42
N GLN A 51 -15.60 -4.68 9.60
CA GLN A 51 -16.22 -5.90 10.10
C GLN A 51 -17.30 -6.45 9.17
N GLY A 52 -17.10 -7.67 8.64
CA GLY A 52 -18.06 -8.37 7.79
C GLY A 52 -18.11 -7.88 6.33
N HIS A 53 -17.18 -7.01 5.93
CA HIS A 53 -17.16 -6.43 4.59
C HIS A 53 -15.84 -6.65 3.88
N THR A 54 -15.88 -6.71 2.55
CA THR A 54 -14.66 -6.56 1.72
C THR A 54 -14.27 -5.10 1.70
N VAL A 55 -13.01 -4.82 2.01
CA VAL A 55 -12.51 -3.44 2.13
C VAL A 55 -11.35 -3.22 1.17
N LEU A 56 -11.50 -2.20 0.32
CA LEU A 56 -10.39 -1.61 -0.43
C LEU A 56 -9.75 -0.52 0.43
N VAL A 57 -8.46 -0.64 0.71
CA VAL A 57 -7.68 0.42 1.35
C VAL A 57 -6.85 1.13 0.30
N ALA A 58 -7.19 2.37 -0.01
CA ALA A 58 -6.50 3.21 -0.96
C ALA A 58 -5.65 4.26 -0.23
N GLY A 59 -4.33 4.09 -0.26
CA GLY A 59 -3.41 4.94 0.47
C GLY A 59 -2.57 5.84 -0.42
N SER A 60 -2.26 7.03 0.09
CA SER A 60 -1.45 8.05 -0.59
C SER A 60 -1.96 8.40 -1.99
N THR A 61 -3.29 8.53 -2.12
CA THR A 61 -3.95 8.80 -3.38
C THR A 61 -3.76 10.25 -3.84
N TRP A 62 -3.79 10.43 -5.14
CA TRP A 62 -3.81 11.73 -5.82
C TRP A 62 -5.04 11.81 -6.71
N ALA A 63 -5.42 13.00 -7.16
CA ALA A 63 -6.63 13.22 -7.94
C ALA A 63 -6.84 12.24 -9.12
N PRO A 64 -5.82 11.86 -9.92
CA PRO A 64 -6.00 10.85 -10.98
C PRO A 64 -6.29 9.43 -10.45
N ASP A 65 -5.73 9.07 -9.28
CA ASP A 65 -6.03 7.78 -8.64
C ASP A 65 -7.47 7.77 -8.13
N GLU A 66 -7.87 8.87 -7.46
CA GLU A 66 -9.18 9.06 -6.86
C GLU A 66 -10.31 9.03 -7.89
N GLU A 67 -10.04 9.52 -9.10
CA GLU A 67 -10.97 9.45 -10.22
C GLU A 67 -11.36 8.01 -10.54
N ILE A 68 -10.39 7.14 -10.66
CA ILE A 68 -10.59 5.71 -10.95
C ILE A 68 -11.30 5.01 -9.79
N LEU A 69 -10.80 5.24 -8.57
CA LEU A 69 -11.26 4.55 -7.37
C LEU A 69 -12.71 4.91 -7.03
N LEU A 70 -13.04 6.21 -7.03
CA LEU A 70 -14.37 6.67 -6.64
C LEU A 70 -15.43 6.32 -7.69
N ASP A 71 -15.08 6.38 -8.98
CA ASP A 71 -15.99 5.93 -10.04
C ASP A 71 -16.38 4.47 -9.88
N TYR A 72 -15.43 3.59 -9.58
CA TYR A 72 -15.70 2.18 -9.31
C TYR A 72 -16.52 1.98 -8.03
N VAL A 73 -16.09 2.55 -6.92
CA VAL A 73 -16.72 2.35 -5.60
C VAL A 73 -18.16 2.87 -5.57
N ASN A 74 -18.44 3.98 -6.25
CA ASN A 74 -19.80 4.53 -6.35
C ASN A 74 -20.81 3.57 -7.03
N ARG A 75 -20.32 2.63 -7.83
CA ARG A 75 -21.13 1.64 -8.56
C ARG A 75 -21.26 0.28 -7.81
N ARG A 76 -20.59 0.13 -6.63
CA ARG A 76 -20.47 -1.17 -5.93
C ARG A 76 -21.02 -1.08 -4.51
N GLU A 77 -22.01 -1.91 -4.19
CA GLU A 77 -22.57 -1.99 -2.84
C GLU A 77 -21.88 -3.04 -1.96
N ASP A 78 -21.20 -4.00 -2.58
CA ASP A 78 -20.51 -5.12 -1.94
C ASP A 78 -19.06 -4.82 -1.49
N LEU A 79 -18.62 -3.56 -1.64
CA LEU A 79 -17.27 -3.09 -1.31
C LEU A 79 -17.33 -1.85 -0.43
N ARG A 80 -16.52 -1.81 0.60
CA ARG A 80 -16.22 -0.59 1.37
C ARG A 80 -14.88 -0.01 0.97
N LEU A 81 -14.75 1.31 1.07
CA LEU A 81 -13.49 2.03 0.78
C LEU A 81 -12.96 2.73 2.02
N VAL A 82 -11.71 2.49 2.35
CA VAL A 82 -10.92 3.40 3.19
C VAL A 82 -9.98 4.16 2.27
N ILE A 83 -10.10 5.49 2.20
CA ILE A 83 -9.26 6.32 1.35
C ILE A 83 -8.44 7.30 2.18
N ALA A 84 -7.13 7.27 2.01
CA ALA A 84 -6.16 8.14 2.68
C ALA A 84 -5.42 8.96 1.61
N PRO A 85 -5.88 10.18 1.30
CA PRO A 85 -5.24 11.02 0.30
C PRO A 85 -3.83 11.45 0.73
N HIS A 86 -2.94 11.64 -0.24
CA HIS A 86 -1.58 12.12 0.03
C HIS A 86 -1.59 13.55 0.57
N VAL A 87 -2.49 14.37 0.09
CA VAL A 87 -2.67 15.76 0.53
C VAL A 87 -3.92 15.87 1.38
N VAL A 88 -3.73 16.06 2.68
CA VAL A 88 -4.83 16.28 3.64
C VAL A 88 -5.05 17.77 3.80
N SER A 89 -5.81 18.37 2.88
CA SER A 89 -6.26 19.76 2.97
C SER A 89 -7.79 19.84 2.96
N ALA A 90 -8.35 20.85 3.61
CA ALA A 90 -9.80 21.01 3.67
C ALA A 90 -10.46 21.10 2.29
N GLY A 91 -9.79 21.72 1.31
CA GLY A 91 -10.28 21.82 -0.07
C GLY A 91 -10.30 20.48 -0.77
N HIS A 92 -9.18 19.72 -0.68
CA HIS A 92 -9.08 18.41 -1.32
C HIS A 92 -10.01 17.37 -0.69
N LEU A 93 -10.16 17.38 0.63
CA LEU A 93 -11.12 16.50 1.31
C LEU A 93 -12.55 16.77 0.86
N LYS A 94 -12.96 18.04 0.71
CA LYS A 94 -14.28 18.42 0.19
C LYS A 94 -14.45 17.99 -1.29
N GLU A 95 -13.41 18.04 -2.09
CA GLU A 95 -13.43 17.58 -3.47
C GLU A 95 -13.69 16.07 -3.52
N ILE A 96 -12.98 15.28 -2.72
CA ILE A 96 -13.21 13.83 -2.58
C ILE A 96 -14.65 13.56 -2.15
N GLU A 97 -15.12 14.22 -1.08
CA GLU A 97 -16.49 14.06 -0.57
C GLU A 97 -17.55 14.36 -1.62
N SER A 98 -17.37 15.43 -2.41
CA SER A 98 -18.32 15.85 -3.45
C SER A 98 -18.48 14.83 -4.58
N ARG A 99 -17.51 13.94 -4.76
CA ARG A 99 -17.49 12.89 -5.80
C ARG A 99 -18.03 11.55 -5.30
N ILE A 100 -18.18 11.38 -3.99
CA ILE A 100 -18.73 10.16 -3.39
C ILE A 100 -20.26 10.25 -3.39
N THR A 101 -20.93 9.28 -4.01
CA THR A 101 -22.39 9.20 -4.04
C THR A 101 -22.94 8.27 -2.94
N ARG A 102 -22.07 7.55 -2.26
CA ARG A 102 -22.38 6.64 -1.17
C ARG A 102 -22.20 7.35 0.18
N ARG A 103 -22.63 6.70 1.27
CA ARG A 103 -22.48 7.27 2.62
C ARG A 103 -21.00 7.33 2.99
N CYS A 104 -20.48 8.52 3.20
CA CYS A 104 -19.09 8.73 3.60
C CYS A 104 -18.99 9.48 4.91
N VAL A 105 -17.86 9.28 5.60
CA VAL A 105 -17.51 9.99 6.85
C VAL A 105 -15.99 10.18 6.89
N ARG A 106 -15.55 11.27 7.51
CA ARG A 106 -14.14 11.46 7.84
C ARG A 106 -13.78 10.68 9.09
N TYR A 107 -12.55 10.21 9.14
CA TYR A 107 -12.04 9.48 10.30
C TYR A 107 -12.15 10.31 11.59
N SER A 108 -11.87 11.62 11.53
CA SER A 108 -11.98 12.54 12.67
C SER A 108 -13.41 12.78 13.18
N GLU A 109 -14.42 12.51 12.36
CA GLU A 109 -15.84 12.73 12.66
C GLU A 109 -16.56 11.43 13.00
N ALA A 110 -15.97 10.29 12.66
CA ALA A 110 -16.54 8.98 12.91
C ALA A 110 -16.36 8.53 14.36
N THR A 111 -17.29 7.73 14.84
CA THR A 111 -17.23 7.02 16.13
C THR A 111 -17.39 5.53 15.91
N GLU A 112 -17.01 4.71 16.90
CA GLU A 112 -17.20 3.25 16.81
C GLU A 112 -18.68 2.86 16.71
N ASP A 113 -19.60 3.68 17.25
CA ASP A 113 -21.02 3.42 17.21
C ASP A 113 -21.64 3.67 15.83
N ASN A 114 -21.14 4.67 15.07
CA ASN A 114 -21.74 5.05 13.79
C ASN A 114 -20.96 4.64 12.55
N VAL A 115 -19.67 4.34 12.67
CA VAL A 115 -18.79 4.08 11.48
C VAL A 115 -19.26 2.88 10.66
N GLY A 116 -19.96 1.93 11.27
CA GLY A 116 -20.55 0.77 10.59
C GLY A 116 -21.66 1.11 9.59
N ASP A 117 -22.24 2.32 9.69
CA ASP A 117 -23.33 2.77 8.80
C ASP A 117 -22.81 3.40 7.50
N TYR A 118 -21.50 3.60 7.37
CA TYR A 118 -20.87 4.24 6.22
C TYR A 118 -20.22 3.23 5.28
N ASP A 119 -20.11 3.63 4.03
CA ASP A 119 -19.53 2.83 2.94
C ASP A 119 -18.13 3.29 2.58
N VAL A 120 -17.81 4.55 2.84
CA VAL A 120 -16.51 5.18 2.59
C VAL A 120 -16.00 5.88 3.84
N LEU A 121 -14.79 5.54 4.27
CA LEU A 121 -14.07 6.18 5.36
C LEU A 121 -12.91 6.98 4.79
N ILE A 122 -12.97 8.30 4.93
CA ILE A 122 -11.93 9.22 4.46
C ILE A 122 -10.95 9.49 5.62
N VAL A 123 -9.70 9.10 5.47
CA VAL A 123 -8.66 9.31 6.48
C VAL A 123 -8.08 10.71 6.33
N ASP A 124 -8.54 11.61 7.16
CA ASP A 124 -8.21 13.04 7.17
C ASP A 124 -7.06 13.39 8.14
N SER A 125 -6.18 12.42 8.39
CA SER A 125 -5.03 12.59 9.28
C SER A 125 -3.82 11.80 8.80
N TYR A 126 -2.62 12.23 9.16
CA TYR A 126 -1.38 11.53 8.85
C TYR A 126 -1.02 10.48 9.92
N GLY A 127 -0.21 9.49 9.53
CA GLY A 127 0.41 8.53 10.44
C GLY A 127 -0.40 7.26 10.72
N LEU A 128 -1.63 7.14 10.22
CA LEU A 128 -2.49 5.98 10.44
C LEU A 128 -2.41 4.94 9.31
N LEU A 129 -2.11 5.38 8.08
CA LEU A 129 -2.23 4.58 6.87
C LEU A 129 -1.49 3.24 6.95
N SER A 130 -0.24 3.24 7.41
CA SER A 130 0.56 2.02 7.54
C SER A 130 -0.09 0.95 8.44
N SER A 131 -0.89 1.36 9.43
CA SER A 131 -1.64 0.44 10.30
C SER A 131 -3.01 0.09 9.72
N ILE A 132 -3.59 0.96 8.89
CA ILE A 132 -4.92 0.75 8.28
C ILE A 132 -4.89 -0.37 7.24
N TYR A 133 -3.79 -0.56 6.50
CA TYR A 133 -3.67 -1.61 5.50
C TYR A 133 -3.98 -3.02 6.02
N ARG A 134 -3.79 -3.28 7.32
CA ARG A 134 -4.13 -4.57 7.95
C ARG A 134 -5.61 -4.95 7.90
N TYR A 135 -6.48 -3.97 7.70
CA TYR A 135 -7.95 -4.16 7.63
C TYR A 135 -8.46 -4.27 6.19
N GLY A 136 -7.57 -4.10 5.21
CA GLY A 136 -7.89 -4.22 3.80
C GLY A 136 -7.97 -5.66 3.32
N SER A 137 -8.93 -5.94 2.44
CA SER A 137 -8.95 -7.16 1.62
C SER A 137 -8.08 -6.98 0.38
N VAL A 138 -7.99 -5.75 -0.11
CA VAL A 138 -7.16 -5.31 -1.24
C VAL A 138 -6.58 -3.94 -0.87
N ALA A 139 -5.33 -3.69 -1.23
CA ALA A 139 -4.68 -2.40 -1.10
C ALA A 139 -4.45 -1.74 -2.46
N TYR A 140 -4.67 -0.44 -2.54
CA TYR A 140 -4.24 0.42 -3.64
C TYR A 140 -3.19 1.41 -3.12
N VAL A 141 -2.06 1.51 -3.80
CA VAL A 141 -1.00 2.48 -3.46
C VAL A 141 -0.92 3.54 -4.55
N GLY A 142 -1.30 4.76 -4.19
CA GLY A 142 -1.47 5.88 -5.10
C GLY A 142 -0.18 6.49 -5.62
N GLY A 143 -0.33 7.50 -6.49
CA GLY A 143 0.72 8.25 -7.16
C GLY A 143 1.14 7.69 -8.50
N GLY A 144 0.73 6.47 -8.83
CA GLY A 144 1.15 5.78 -10.03
C GLY A 144 0.62 6.36 -11.33
N PHE A 145 -0.44 7.15 -11.30
CA PHE A 145 -0.95 7.90 -12.47
C PHE A 145 -0.37 9.32 -12.58
N GLY A 146 0.62 9.67 -11.74
CA GLY A 146 1.21 11.00 -11.72
C GLY A 146 2.66 10.99 -11.28
N VAL A 147 2.91 11.42 -10.05
CA VAL A 147 4.24 11.68 -9.48
C VAL A 147 5.13 10.44 -9.28
N GLY A 148 4.56 9.25 -9.36
CA GLY A 148 5.18 7.97 -9.03
C GLY A 148 4.55 7.36 -7.78
N ILE A 149 4.57 6.01 -7.70
CA ILE A 149 3.96 5.27 -6.59
C ILE A 149 4.61 5.60 -5.26
N HIS A 150 3.83 5.45 -4.21
CA HIS A 150 4.30 5.54 -2.83
C HIS A 150 4.83 4.19 -2.30
N ASN A 151 4.92 4.03 -0.99
CA ASN A 151 5.58 2.90 -0.32
C ASN A 151 4.74 1.60 -0.38
N VAL A 152 4.90 0.81 -1.43
CA VAL A 152 4.23 -0.49 -1.62
C VAL A 152 4.49 -1.47 -0.46
N PRO A 153 5.69 -1.60 0.10
CA PRO A 153 5.97 -2.46 1.25
C PRO A 153 5.07 -2.24 2.47
N GLU A 154 4.56 -1.03 2.70
CA GLU A 154 3.65 -0.75 3.83
C GLU A 154 2.33 -1.51 3.74
N ALA A 155 1.82 -1.73 2.53
CA ALA A 155 0.65 -2.56 2.29
C ALA A 155 1.01 -4.04 2.22
N ALA A 156 2.05 -4.39 1.44
CA ALA A 156 2.48 -5.76 1.18
C ALA A 156 2.81 -6.54 2.45
N VAL A 157 3.37 -5.89 3.47
CA VAL A 157 3.75 -6.52 4.75
C VAL A 157 2.58 -7.16 5.49
N TYR A 158 1.35 -6.76 5.20
CA TYR A 158 0.15 -7.34 5.80
C TYR A 158 -0.39 -8.56 5.05
N GLY A 159 0.23 -8.94 3.93
CA GLY A 159 -0.23 -10.07 3.14
C GLY A 159 -1.53 -9.77 2.38
N VAL A 160 -1.74 -8.53 1.98
CA VAL A 160 -2.86 -8.11 1.11
C VAL A 160 -2.35 -7.89 -0.31
N PRO A 161 -3.13 -8.23 -1.36
CA PRO A 161 -2.76 -7.94 -2.73
C PRO A 161 -2.69 -6.42 -2.95
N VAL A 162 -1.67 -5.96 -3.68
CA VAL A 162 -1.44 -4.54 -3.90
C VAL A 162 -1.70 -4.18 -5.36
N ILE A 163 -2.43 -3.09 -5.59
CA ILE A 163 -2.69 -2.51 -6.90
C ILE A 163 -1.95 -1.18 -7.01
N ILE A 164 -1.28 -0.93 -8.13
CA ILE A 164 -0.54 0.30 -8.41
C ILE A 164 -0.78 0.78 -9.84
N GLY A 165 -0.61 2.08 -10.06
CA GLY A 165 -0.61 2.67 -11.40
C GLY A 165 0.73 2.53 -12.14
N PRO A 166 0.83 2.99 -13.43
CA PRO A 166 1.91 2.64 -14.34
C PRO A 166 3.26 3.34 -14.08
N ASN A 167 3.29 4.45 -13.34
CA ASN A 167 4.54 5.15 -13.03
C ASN A 167 5.28 4.49 -11.85
N ASN A 168 5.73 3.24 -12.05
CA ASN A 168 6.34 2.41 -11.02
C ASN A 168 7.74 1.88 -11.37
N LYS A 169 8.23 2.09 -12.59
CA LYS A 169 9.47 1.48 -13.13
C LYS A 169 10.74 1.78 -12.34
N LYS A 170 10.78 2.89 -11.59
CA LYS A 170 11.93 3.30 -10.77
C LYS A 170 11.97 2.60 -9.39
N PHE A 171 10.92 1.90 -9.02
CA PHE A 171 10.73 1.29 -7.71
C PHE A 171 11.03 -0.20 -7.79
N THR A 172 12.23 -0.59 -7.43
CA THR A 172 12.73 -1.96 -7.58
C THR A 172 11.91 -2.99 -6.78
N GLU A 173 11.42 -2.60 -5.61
CA GLU A 173 10.54 -3.41 -4.78
C GLU A 173 9.18 -3.67 -5.44
N ALA A 174 8.62 -2.64 -6.08
CA ALA A 174 7.36 -2.79 -6.80
C ALA A 174 7.53 -3.68 -8.04
N GLN A 175 8.65 -3.52 -8.78
CA GLN A 175 8.95 -4.39 -9.93
C GLN A 175 9.10 -5.86 -9.51
N ALA A 176 9.72 -6.13 -8.38
CA ALA A 176 9.85 -7.47 -7.86
C ALA A 176 8.50 -8.06 -7.41
N LEU A 177 7.66 -7.27 -6.75
CA LEU A 177 6.30 -7.66 -6.36
C LEU A 177 5.36 -7.85 -7.57
N LEU A 178 5.55 -7.10 -8.65
CA LEU A 178 4.85 -7.35 -9.92
C LEU A 178 5.28 -8.68 -10.53
N ALA A 179 6.58 -8.98 -10.51
CA ALA A 179 7.13 -10.21 -11.07
C ALA A 179 6.69 -11.48 -10.32
N ASN A 180 6.54 -11.42 -8.99
CA ASN A 180 6.07 -12.56 -8.19
C ASN A 180 4.55 -12.65 -8.07
N GLY A 181 3.80 -11.64 -8.54
CA GLY A 181 2.34 -11.62 -8.50
C GLY A 181 1.71 -11.05 -7.23
N GLY A 182 2.50 -10.58 -6.27
CA GLY A 182 2.01 -9.92 -5.06
C GLY A 182 1.48 -8.50 -5.30
N CYS A 183 1.88 -7.91 -6.42
CA CYS A 183 1.39 -6.63 -6.90
C CYS A 183 0.83 -6.74 -8.31
N ARG A 184 -0.12 -5.89 -8.67
CA ARG A 184 -0.69 -5.77 -10.00
C ARG A 184 -0.63 -4.32 -10.47
N GLU A 185 -0.19 -4.12 -11.72
CA GLU A 185 -0.22 -2.82 -12.39
C GLU A 185 -1.54 -2.66 -13.13
N ILE A 186 -2.15 -1.49 -13.01
CA ILE A 186 -3.25 -1.05 -13.86
C ILE A 186 -2.80 0.17 -14.66
N THR A 187 -3.32 0.31 -15.87
CA THR A 187 -3.01 1.43 -16.78
C THR A 187 -4.25 2.27 -17.09
N SER A 188 -5.42 1.80 -16.69
CA SER A 188 -6.71 2.44 -16.94
C SER A 188 -7.74 2.08 -15.86
N ALA A 189 -8.86 2.81 -15.84
CA ALA A 189 -10.04 2.47 -15.04
C ALA A 189 -10.58 1.07 -15.40
N ALA A 190 -10.60 0.71 -16.68
CA ALA A 190 -11.07 -0.60 -17.13
C ALA A 190 -10.19 -1.75 -16.60
N ASP A 191 -8.86 -1.54 -16.49
CA ASP A 191 -7.96 -2.54 -15.89
C ASP A 191 -8.26 -2.69 -14.40
N PHE A 192 -8.51 -1.57 -13.70
CA PHE A 192 -8.88 -1.57 -12.29
C PHE A 192 -10.20 -2.33 -12.05
N ASP A 193 -11.24 -1.99 -12.83
CA ASP A 193 -12.54 -2.64 -12.76
C ASP A 193 -12.41 -4.15 -12.92
N LYS A 194 -11.76 -4.59 -14.00
CA LYS A 194 -11.55 -6.02 -14.29
C LYS A 194 -10.80 -6.75 -13.19
N LEU A 195 -9.73 -6.13 -12.66
CA LEU A 195 -8.91 -6.75 -11.62
C LEU A 195 -9.66 -6.86 -10.29
N LEU A 196 -10.36 -5.79 -9.91
CA LEU A 196 -11.09 -5.78 -8.65
C LEU A 196 -12.33 -6.66 -8.72
N ASP A 197 -13.02 -6.72 -9.86
CA ASP A 197 -14.12 -7.66 -10.11
C ASP A 197 -13.64 -9.12 -9.99
N ASP A 198 -12.44 -9.45 -10.51
CA ASP A 198 -11.86 -10.77 -10.33
C ASP A 198 -11.60 -11.09 -8.86
N TYR A 199 -11.02 -10.15 -8.11
CA TYR A 199 -10.74 -10.35 -6.68
C TYR A 199 -12.00 -10.50 -5.82
N LEU A 200 -13.07 -9.77 -6.19
CA LEU A 200 -14.36 -9.87 -5.52
C LEU A 200 -15.09 -11.20 -5.83
N ALA A 201 -15.06 -11.61 -7.09
CA ALA A 201 -15.67 -12.87 -7.54
C ALA A 201 -14.86 -14.11 -7.09
N HIS A 202 -13.55 -13.98 -6.96
CA HIS A 202 -12.63 -15.08 -6.64
C HIS A 202 -11.69 -14.69 -5.48
N PRO A 203 -12.15 -14.67 -4.22
CA PRO A 203 -11.33 -14.28 -3.06
C PRO A 203 -10.01 -15.06 -2.91
N ALA A 204 -9.95 -16.28 -3.45
CA ALA A 204 -8.73 -17.08 -3.48
C ALA A 204 -7.62 -16.44 -4.34
N HIS A 205 -7.95 -15.71 -5.42
CA HIS A 205 -6.97 -14.98 -6.23
C HIS A 205 -6.36 -13.83 -5.46
N ALA A 206 -7.19 -13.07 -4.74
CA ALA A 206 -6.73 -12.00 -3.85
C ALA A 206 -5.85 -12.57 -2.73
N ALA A 207 -6.28 -13.65 -2.08
CA ALA A 207 -5.51 -14.29 -1.00
C ALA A 207 -4.15 -14.82 -1.48
N SER A 208 -4.10 -15.43 -2.67
CA SER A 208 -2.84 -15.90 -3.29
C SER A 208 -1.90 -14.73 -3.57
N ALA A 209 -2.38 -13.67 -4.21
CA ALA A 209 -1.56 -12.49 -4.48
C ALA A 209 -1.10 -11.81 -3.18
N GLY A 210 -1.96 -11.73 -2.17
CA GLY A 210 -1.60 -11.21 -0.86
C GLY A 210 -0.51 -12.03 -0.17
N ALA A 211 -0.59 -13.37 -0.24
CA ALA A 211 0.43 -14.25 0.31
C ALA A 211 1.80 -14.01 -0.37
N GLU A 212 1.84 -13.89 -1.70
CA GLU A 212 3.06 -13.56 -2.44
C GLU A 212 3.64 -12.21 -2.03
N ALA A 213 2.79 -11.20 -1.80
CA ALA A 213 3.22 -9.88 -1.31
C ALA A 213 3.86 -9.99 0.07
N GLY A 214 3.21 -10.65 1.03
CA GLY A 214 3.70 -10.81 2.40
C GLY A 214 4.98 -11.64 2.48
N ASN A 215 5.05 -12.75 1.75
CA ASN A 215 6.21 -13.64 1.70
C ASN A 215 7.44 -12.90 1.15
N TYR A 216 7.26 -12.11 0.08
CA TYR A 216 8.35 -11.31 -0.47
C TYR A 216 8.98 -10.38 0.58
N ILE A 217 8.16 -9.65 1.35
CA ILE A 217 8.65 -8.76 2.40
C ILE A 217 9.41 -9.55 3.47
N ALA A 218 8.88 -10.70 3.90
CA ALA A 218 9.50 -11.53 4.94
C ALA A 218 10.85 -12.11 4.48
N GLU A 219 10.96 -12.59 3.26
CA GLU A 219 12.16 -13.20 2.68
C GLU A 219 13.29 -12.19 2.45
N HIS A 220 12.93 -10.92 2.19
CA HIS A 220 13.92 -9.87 1.87
C HIS A 220 14.27 -8.97 3.06
N ALA A 221 13.74 -9.24 4.26
CA ALA A 221 14.11 -8.59 5.51
C ALA A 221 15.48 -9.06 6.04
N GLY A 222 15.97 -8.37 7.08
CA GLY A 222 17.22 -8.70 7.78
C GLY A 222 18.42 -7.86 7.33
N ALA A 223 18.21 -6.80 6.55
CA ALA A 223 19.27 -5.89 6.14
C ALA A 223 19.87 -5.15 7.34
N THR A 224 19.04 -4.68 8.25
CA THR A 224 19.45 -3.96 9.46
C THR A 224 20.35 -4.83 10.36
N ASP A 225 19.97 -6.08 10.58
CA ASP A 225 20.75 -7.03 11.39
C ASP A 225 22.12 -7.32 10.74
N LYS A 226 22.19 -7.48 9.42
CA LYS A 226 23.44 -7.69 8.69
C LYS A 226 24.38 -6.49 8.86
N ILE A 227 23.84 -5.28 8.76
CA ILE A 227 24.61 -4.03 8.95
C ILE A 227 25.10 -3.95 10.39
N TYR A 228 24.22 -4.18 11.36
CA TYR A 228 24.57 -4.12 12.78
C TYR A 228 25.68 -5.08 13.14
N ARG A 229 25.59 -6.34 12.72
CA ARG A 229 26.62 -7.37 12.98
C ARG A 229 27.95 -7.03 12.33
N HIS A 230 27.93 -6.40 11.16
CA HIS A 230 29.16 -6.01 10.49
C HIS A 230 29.88 -4.86 11.19
N ILE A 231 29.16 -3.97 11.85
CA ILE A 231 29.74 -2.79 12.52
C ILE A 231 30.15 -3.12 13.98
N PHE A 232 29.37 -3.92 14.67
CA PHE A 232 29.49 -4.12 16.13
C PHE A 232 29.74 -5.58 16.56
N GLY A 233 29.67 -6.53 15.68
CA GLY A 233 29.97 -7.95 15.91
C GLY A 233 31.36 -8.28 15.43
#